data_203bb0f1a85099ed5f1091b1980bded3
#
_entry.id   203bb0f1a85099ed5f1091b1980bded3
#
_cell.length_a   1.000
_cell.length_b   1.000
_cell.length_c   1.000
_cell.angle_alpha   90.00
_cell.angle_beta   90.00
_cell.angle_gamma   90.00
#
_symmetry.space_group_name_H-M   'P 1'
#
loop_
_entity.id
_entity.type
_entity.pdbx_description
1 polymer ?
#
loop_
_entity_poly.entity_id
_entity_poly.type
_entity_poly.pdbx_seq_one_letter_code
_entity_poly.pdbx_strand_id
1 'polypeptide(L)'
;MPSLFWDGIFCAFLLWKRPIYGILILYHWEKGYGMDELQQARQKIDAIDAQMAALFEQRMEAVAQVALYKAQTGKPVFDAAREQVVLDNNTARLQKEELRPYYREFLQQAMEVSKAYQRAMLGRDTAAYQGVEGAWSHIALRRLFPFARSKAFSTWAEVCEAVCRGETQFGVLPFENSNAGDVSAVLDLLYAHPELTVTGMCDLPIRQDLLGLPGATLADIKTVVSHQQALAQSSLFLRAHGAQTVVWGNTADAARHVAELGDKSVAAIASAETAKLYGLEILAQGVNEDGDNTTRFLVVEKGNTPPAPQAGQRMALLFTVDHKPGKLAQVIELIGRQGLNMECIKSRPLPHVQFEYYFYVQLICPDNAACETLLQTLDGVCRTVRLLGVFDLKTL
;
A
#
# COMPACT_ATOMS: atom_id res chain seq x y z
N MET A 1 56.38 -0.17 -2.41
CA MET A 1 55.80 0.88 -1.54
C MET A 1 55.29 2.01 -2.41
N PRO A 2 54.02 2.29 -2.54
CA PRO A 2 53.10 2.82 -1.55
C PRO A 2 51.70 2.18 -1.64
N SER A 3 51.11 1.75 -0.52
CA SER A 3 49.70 1.37 -0.43
C SER A 3 49.25 1.30 1.05
N LEU A 4 49.11 2.45 1.71
CA LEU A 4 48.66 2.51 3.11
C LEU A 4 48.01 3.88 3.47
N PHE A 5 47.21 4.47 2.58
CA PHE A 5 46.61 5.79 2.86
C PHE A 5 45.13 5.94 2.52
N TRP A 6 44.40 4.85 2.18
CA TRP A 6 42.97 4.96 1.80
C TRP A 6 41.96 4.28 2.74
N ASP A 7 42.40 3.49 3.72
CA ASP A 7 41.49 2.76 4.63
C ASP A 7 41.03 3.56 5.87
N GLY A 8 41.58 4.76 6.10
CA GLY A 8 41.28 5.57 7.30
C GLY A 8 40.08 6.52 7.19
N ILE A 9 39.61 6.85 5.99
CA ILE A 9 38.57 7.91 5.79
C ILE A 9 37.15 7.35 5.67
N PHE A 10 36.97 6.09 5.31
CA PHE A 10 35.66 5.49 5.19
C PHE A 10 35.01 5.08 6.54
N CYS A 11 35.84 4.92 7.58
CA CYS A 11 35.35 4.56 8.93
C CYS A 11 34.82 5.76 9.74
N ALA A 12 35.20 6.99 9.40
CA ALA A 12 34.84 8.17 10.20
C ALA A 12 33.44 8.73 9.88
N PHE A 13 32.84 8.39 8.73
CA PHE A 13 31.55 8.95 8.31
C PHE A 13 30.33 8.17 8.82
N LEU A 14 30.50 6.92 9.30
CA LEU A 14 29.43 6.07 9.84
C LEU A 14 29.22 6.20 11.36
N LEU A 15 30.11 6.89 12.06
CA LEU A 15 30.09 6.98 13.53
C LEU A 15 29.26 8.14 14.10
N TRP A 16 28.67 9.01 13.27
CA TRP A 16 28.02 10.24 13.81
C TRP A 16 26.50 10.18 13.93
N LYS A 17 25.84 9.06 13.65
CA LYS A 17 24.37 9.01 13.76
C LYS A 17 23.77 8.03 14.77
N ARG A 18 24.52 7.15 15.44
CA ARG A 18 24.00 6.36 16.58
C ARG A 18 25.13 5.85 17.49
N PRO A 19 25.36 6.44 18.68
CA PRO A 19 26.50 6.08 19.55
C PRO A 19 26.41 4.69 20.20
N ILE A 20 25.27 4.00 20.18
CA ILE A 20 25.09 2.71 20.87
C ILE A 20 25.57 1.52 20.03
N TYR A 21 25.48 1.60 18.68
CA TYR A 21 25.92 0.50 17.82
C TYR A 21 27.45 0.42 17.63
N GLY A 22 28.14 1.55 17.73
CA GLY A 22 29.59 1.60 17.57
C GLY A 22 30.36 0.86 18.68
N ILE A 23 29.87 0.88 19.91
CA ILE A 23 30.55 0.25 21.06
C ILE A 23 30.35 -1.27 21.03
N LEU A 24 29.20 -1.77 20.63
CA LEU A 24 28.97 -3.23 20.51
C LEU A 24 29.75 -3.86 19.35
N ILE A 25 29.92 -3.15 18.23
CA ILE A 25 30.70 -3.63 17.08
C ILE A 25 32.19 -3.66 17.42
N LEU A 26 32.75 -2.65 18.12
CA LEU A 26 34.15 -2.62 18.56
C LEU A 26 34.45 -3.68 19.63
N TYR A 27 33.53 -3.93 20.56
CA TYR A 27 33.73 -4.93 21.62
C TYR A 27 33.68 -6.38 21.10
N HIS A 28 33.02 -6.59 19.94
CA HIS A 28 32.93 -7.91 19.31
C HIS A 28 34.03 -8.14 18.25
N TRP A 29 34.68 -7.09 17.76
CA TRP A 29 35.75 -7.23 16.75
C TRP A 29 37.09 -7.64 17.35
N GLU A 30 37.35 -7.36 18.63
CA GLU A 30 38.56 -7.84 19.32
C GLU A 30 38.55 -9.34 19.68
N LYS A 31 37.37 -9.97 19.70
CA LYS A 31 37.25 -11.43 19.76
C LYS A 31 36.93 -11.93 18.35
N GLY A 32 37.93 -12.32 17.58
CA GLY A 32 37.71 -12.99 16.29
C GLY A 32 36.76 -14.18 16.48
N TYR A 33 35.50 -14.05 16.08
CA TYR A 33 34.55 -15.16 16.02
C TYR A 33 35.08 -16.16 15.00
N GLY A 34 35.49 -17.35 15.46
CA GLY A 34 35.87 -18.42 14.57
C GLY A 34 34.70 -18.88 13.70
N MET A 35 34.97 -19.44 12.54
CA MET A 35 33.94 -20.04 11.68
C MET A 35 33.04 -21.03 12.44
N ASP A 36 33.54 -21.61 13.49
CA ASP A 36 32.84 -22.59 14.38
C ASP A 36 31.76 -21.90 15.25
N GLU A 37 32.00 -20.71 15.77
CA GLU A 37 31.04 -19.94 16.59
C GLU A 37 29.85 -19.44 15.75
N LEU A 38 30.08 -19.01 14.50
CA LEU A 38 29.02 -18.64 13.57
C LEU A 38 28.14 -19.84 13.23
N GLN A 39 28.76 -21.00 13.02
CA GLN A 39 28.02 -22.22 12.69
C GLN A 39 27.19 -22.71 13.89
N GLN A 40 27.72 -22.62 15.10
CA GLN A 40 26.98 -22.94 16.33
C GLN A 40 25.81 -21.96 16.54
N ALA A 41 25.97 -20.67 16.26
CA ALA A 41 24.89 -19.70 16.35
C ALA A 41 23.77 -20.01 15.32
N ARG A 42 24.12 -20.37 14.10
CA ARG A 42 23.15 -20.80 13.07
C ARG A 42 22.39 -22.05 13.48
N GLN A 43 23.07 -23.07 14.00
CA GLN A 43 22.41 -24.30 14.49
C GLN A 43 21.44 -24.03 15.64
N LYS A 44 21.76 -23.05 16.53
CA LYS A 44 20.82 -22.63 17.58
C LYS A 44 19.59 -21.93 17.00
N ILE A 45 19.76 -21.08 15.97
CA ILE A 45 18.65 -20.43 15.27
C ILE A 45 17.78 -21.49 14.62
N ASP A 46 18.36 -22.44 13.86
CA ASP A 46 17.62 -23.53 13.19
C ASP A 46 16.78 -24.35 14.18
N ALA A 47 17.34 -24.66 15.36
CA ALA A 47 16.62 -25.38 16.42
C ALA A 47 15.47 -24.56 17.03
N ILE A 48 15.62 -23.25 17.16
CA ILE A 48 14.57 -22.35 17.61
C ILE A 48 13.48 -22.23 16.54
N ASP A 49 13.86 -22.08 15.28
CA ASP A 49 12.93 -21.98 14.15
C ASP A 49 12.06 -23.23 14.01
N ALA A 50 12.63 -24.42 14.26
CA ALA A 50 11.86 -25.66 14.31
C ALA A 50 10.78 -25.65 15.42
N GLN A 51 11.10 -25.10 16.60
CA GLN A 51 10.11 -24.91 17.67
C GLN A 51 9.06 -23.86 17.30
N MET A 52 9.49 -22.77 16.68
CA MET A 52 8.58 -21.72 16.20
C MET A 52 7.60 -22.26 15.15
N ALA A 53 8.02 -23.14 14.25
CA ALA A 53 7.13 -23.78 13.27
C ALA A 53 6.02 -24.59 13.97
N ALA A 54 6.34 -25.41 14.95
CA ALA A 54 5.36 -26.18 15.71
C ALA A 54 4.39 -25.28 16.51
N LEU A 55 4.91 -24.21 17.12
CA LEU A 55 4.09 -23.22 17.83
C LEU A 55 3.20 -22.42 16.87
N PHE A 56 3.68 -22.14 15.66
CA PHE A 56 2.90 -21.49 14.63
C PHE A 56 1.72 -22.34 14.19
N GLU A 57 1.90 -23.67 13.97
CA GLU A 57 0.81 -24.58 13.65
C GLU A 57 -0.27 -24.58 14.74
N GLN A 58 0.13 -24.77 16.02
CA GLN A 58 -0.80 -24.70 17.16
C GLN A 58 -1.54 -23.37 17.24
N ARG A 59 -0.84 -22.27 16.96
CA ARG A 59 -1.44 -20.95 16.93
C ARG A 59 -2.46 -20.82 15.78
N MET A 60 -2.19 -21.38 14.60
CA MET A 60 -3.12 -21.35 13.47
C MET A 60 -4.35 -22.23 13.70
N GLU A 61 -4.23 -23.35 14.41
CA GLU A 61 -5.39 -24.14 14.86
C GLU A 61 -6.32 -23.33 15.78
N ALA A 62 -5.75 -22.61 16.75
CA ALA A 62 -6.54 -21.72 17.60
C ALA A 62 -7.18 -20.56 16.81
N VAL A 63 -6.46 -20.00 15.83
CA VAL A 63 -6.96 -18.98 14.92
C VAL A 63 -8.14 -19.49 14.07
N ALA A 64 -8.09 -20.75 13.62
CA ALA A 64 -9.18 -21.39 12.92
C ALA A 64 -10.47 -21.47 13.77
N GLN A 65 -10.34 -21.85 15.04
CA GLN A 65 -11.49 -21.87 15.96
C GLN A 65 -12.09 -20.48 16.17
N VAL A 66 -11.24 -19.44 16.28
CA VAL A 66 -11.69 -18.05 16.37
C VAL A 66 -12.43 -17.62 15.10
N ALA A 67 -11.95 -18.04 13.92
CA ALA A 67 -12.61 -17.73 12.64
C ALA A 67 -14.02 -18.31 12.59
N LEU A 68 -14.20 -19.57 12.96
CA LEU A 68 -15.50 -20.26 13.00
C LEU A 68 -16.46 -19.57 13.98
N TYR A 69 -15.99 -19.23 15.18
CA TYR A 69 -16.80 -18.51 16.16
C TYR A 69 -17.26 -17.14 15.64
N LYS A 70 -16.35 -16.37 15.02
CA LYS A 70 -16.67 -15.08 14.43
C LYS A 70 -17.68 -15.20 13.29
N ALA A 71 -17.57 -16.24 12.46
CA ALA A 71 -18.53 -16.52 11.39
C ALA A 71 -19.95 -16.81 11.93
N GLN A 72 -20.05 -17.59 13.00
CA GLN A 72 -21.32 -17.93 13.64
C GLN A 72 -21.97 -16.72 14.34
N THR A 73 -21.17 -15.82 14.91
CA THR A 73 -21.68 -14.68 15.70
C THR A 73 -21.74 -13.38 14.90
N GLY A 74 -21.38 -13.39 13.61
CA GLY A 74 -21.36 -12.19 12.75
C GLY A 74 -20.25 -11.18 13.10
N LYS A 75 -19.28 -11.54 13.97
CA LYS A 75 -18.21 -10.63 14.37
C LYS A 75 -17.18 -10.45 13.25
N PRO A 76 -16.62 -9.23 13.08
CA PRO A 76 -15.60 -8.96 12.08
C PRO A 76 -14.28 -9.72 12.40
N VAL A 77 -13.51 -10.01 11.36
CA VAL A 77 -12.18 -10.61 11.53
C VAL A 77 -11.24 -9.64 12.26
N PHE A 78 -11.27 -8.38 11.91
CA PHE A 78 -10.50 -7.32 12.56
C PHE A 78 -11.15 -6.89 13.88
N ASP A 79 -10.34 -6.77 14.93
CA ASP A 79 -10.74 -6.30 16.28
C ASP A 79 -9.58 -5.48 16.85
N ALA A 80 -9.62 -4.17 16.63
CA ALA A 80 -8.55 -3.24 17.00
C ALA A 80 -8.24 -3.27 18.52
N ALA A 81 -9.28 -3.32 19.35
CA ALA A 81 -9.12 -3.34 20.81
C ALA A 81 -8.40 -4.61 21.27
N ARG A 82 -8.76 -5.76 20.70
CA ARG A 82 -8.10 -7.03 20.99
C ARG A 82 -6.66 -7.06 20.48
N GLU A 83 -6.39 -6.51 19.31
CA GLU A 83 -5.02 -6.46 18.74
C GLU A 83 -4.10 -5.64 19.64
N GLN A 84 -4.55 -4.47 20.11
CA GLN A 84 -3.78 -3.64 21.04
C GLN A 84 -3.47 -4.38 22.34
N VAL A 85 -4.45 -5.04 22.95
CA VAL A 85 -4.27 -5.85 24.16
C VAL A 85 -3.26 -6.99 23.93
N VAL A 86 -3.28 -7.63 22.76
CA VAL A 86 -2.31 -8.68 22.41
C VAL A 86 -0.91 -8.12 22.29
N LEU A 87 -0.74 -6.97 21.63
CA LEU A 87 0.56 -6.31 21.48
C LEU A 87 1.14 -5.92 22.84
N ASP A 88 0.37 -5.25 23.68
CA ASP A 88 0.85 -4.73 24.97
C ASP A 88 1.21 -5.86 25.92
N ASN A 89 0.32 -6.85 26.08
CA ASN A 89 0.54 -7.98 26.98
C ASN A 89 1.73 -8.84 26.57
N ASN A 90 1.92 -9.10 25.27
CA ASN A 90 3.02 -9.94 24.82
C ASN A 90 4.34 -9.19 24.79
N THR A 91 4.36 -7.92 24.42
CA THR A 91 5.56 -7.09 24.47
C THR A 91 6.07 -6.93 25.92
N ALA A 92 5.16 -6.80 26.91
CA ALA A 92 5.51 -6.73 28.33
C ALA A 92 6.15 -8.01 28.88
N ARG A 93 5.95 -9.17 28.25
CA ARG A 93 6.58 -10.46 28.65
C ARG A 93 8.08 -10.50 28.39
N LEU A 94 8.59 -9.66 27.50
CA LEU A 94 10.02 -9.63 27.20
C LEU A 94 10.82 -9.02 28.35
N GLN A 95 11.84 -9.74 28.83
CA GLN A 95 12.76 -9.24 29.84
C GLN A 95 13.75 -8.21 29.30
N LYS A 96 14.18 -8.38 28.04
CA LYS A 96 15.10 -7.48 27.36
C LYS A 96 14.33 -6.34 26.69
N GLU A 97 14.41 -5.14 27.26
CA GLU A 97 13.64 -3.97 26.80
C GLU A 97 14.01 -3.55 25.38
N GLU A 98 15.27 -3.68 25.01
CA GLU A 98 15.80 -3.36 23.67
C GLU A 98 15.19 -4.21 22.55
N LEU A 99 14.64 -5.38 22.86
CA LEU A 99 13.98 -6.26 21.91
C LEU A 99 12.47 -5.98 21.74
N ARG A 100 11.87 -5.19 22.63
CA ARG A 100 10.42 -4.92 22.60
C ARG A 100 9.92 -4.31 21.29
N PRO A 101 10.60 -3.31 20.68
CA PRO A 101 10.15 -2.76 19.40
C PRO A 101 10.14 -3.80 18.28
N TYR A 102 11.16 -4.64 18.20
CA TYR A 102 11.29 -5.69 17.19
C TYR A 102 10.23 -6.80 17.37
N TYR A 103 9.97 -7.18 18.62
CA TYR A 103 8.95 -8.17 18.92
C TYR A 103 7.54 -7.65 18.67
N ARG A 104 7.30 -6.36 18.90
CA ARG A 104 6.02 -5.71 18.56
C ARG A 104 5.76 -5.80 17.07
N GLU A 105 6.74 -5.47 16.23
CA GLU A 105 6.65 -5.60 14.78
C GLU A 105 6.40 -7.05 14.35
N PHE A 106 7.15 -8.00 14.89
CA PHE A 106 6.94 -9.43 14.64
C PHE A 106 5.51 -9.87 14.97
N LEU A 107 4.96 -9.44 16.09
CA LEU A 107 3.58 -9.77 16.50
C LEU A 107 2.55 -9.14 15.57
N GLN A 108 2.76 -7.90 15.10
CA GLN A 108 1.89 -7.26 14.13
C GLN A 108 1.82 -8.07 12.83
N GLN A 109 2.96 -8.49 12.31
CA GLN A 109 3.01 -9.36 11.12
C GLN A 109 2.35 -10.73 11.36
N ALA A 110 2.56 -11.33 12.52
CA ALA A 110 1.91 -12.59 12.88
C ALA A 110 0.37 -12.46 12.99
N MET A 111 -0.14 -11.30 13.40
CA MET A 111 -1.58 -11.01 13.39
C MET A 111 -2.12 -10.80 11.98
N GLU A 112 -1.39 -10.11 11.10
CA GLU A 112 -1.78 -9.97 9.68
C GLU A 112 -1.89 -11.33 8.98
N VAL A 113 -0.90 -12.22 9.17
CA VAL A 113 -0.95 -13.61 8.67
C VAL A 113 -2.18 -14.35 9.20
N SER A 114 -2.50 -14.18 10.48
CA SER A 114 -3.65 -14.84 11.10
C SER A 114 -4.97 -14.31 10.56
N LYS A 115 -5.09 -13.00 10.30
CA LYS A 115 -6.27 -12.41 9.65
C LYS A 115 -6.43 -12.92 8.23
N ALA A 116 -5.33 -13.02 7.48
CA ALA A 116 -5.35 -13.57 6.14
C ALA A 116 -5.85 -15.03 6.14
N TYR A 117 -5.34 -15.86 7.05
CA TYR A 117 -5.77 -17.24 7.20
C TYR A 117 -7.27 -17.35 7.58
N GLN A 118 -7.75 -16.53 8.52
CA GLN A 118 -9.17 -16.49 8.87
C GLN A 118 -10.04 -16.14 7.64
N ARG A 119 -9.63 -15.14 6.86
CA ARG A 119 -10.35 -14.76 5.63
C ARG A 119 -10.38 -15.90 4.62
N ALA A 120 -9.25 -16.55 4.39
CA ALA A 120 -9.15 -17.70 3.48
C ALA A 120 -10.09 -18.84 3.89
N MET A 121 -10.10 -19.21 5.16
CA MET A 121 -11.01 -20.23 5.71
C MET A 121 -12.49 -19.89 5.50
N LEU A 122 -12.83 -18.60 5.57
CA LEU A 122 -14.21 -18.13 5.42
C LEU A 122 -14.60 -17.85 3.96
N GLY A 123 -13.69 -18.13 3.00
CA GLY A 123 -13.90 -17.77 1.59
C GLY A 123 -13.93 -16.27 1.32
N ARG A 124 -13.42 -15.46 2.25
CA ARG A 124 -13.39 -13.98 2.20
C ARG A 124 -11.96 -13.48 1.90
N ASP A 125 -11.23 -14.21 1.09
CA ASP A 125 -9.84 -13.92 0.71
C ASP A 125 -9.71 -13.41 -0.73
N THR A 126 -10.74 -12.79 -1.27
CA THR A 126 -10.79 -12.33 -2.64
C THR A 126 -10.64 -10.81 -2.72
N ALA A 127 -9.81 -10.34 -3.65
CA ALA A 127 -9.62 -8.92 -3.89
C ALA A 127 -9.71 -8.59 -5.39
N ALA A 128 -10.47 -7.53 -5.69
CA ALA A 128 -10.68 -7.03 -7.04
C ALA A 128 -9.69 -5.92 -7.39
N TYR A 129 -9.27 -5.86 -8.65
CA TYR A 129 -8.48 -4.77 -9.20
C TYR A 129 -8.87 -4.51 -10.66
N GLN A 130 -8.58 -3.30 -11.15
CA GLN A 130 -8.80 -2.96 -12.55
C GLN A 130 -7.53 -3.22 -13.36
N GLY A 131 -7.70 -3.78 -14.55
CA GLY A 131 -6.65 -4.03 -15.53
C GLY A 131 -6.27 -5.50 -15.66
N VAL A 132 -5.04 -5.75 -16.06
CA VAL A 132 -4.48 -7.09 -16.25
C VAL A 132 -3.48 -7.44 -15.15
N GLU A 133 -3.09 -8.70 -15.08
CA GLU A 133 -2.02 -9.15 -14.17
C GLU A 133 -0.72 -8.38 -14.48
N GLY A 134 -0.04 -7.90 -13.44
CA GLY A 134 1.13 -7.01 -13.55
C GLY A 134 0.82 -5.52 -13.64
N ALA A 135 -0.44 -5.10 -13.83
CA ALA A 135 -0.82 -3.68 -13.71
C ALA A 135 -0.55 -3.13 -12.29
N TRP A 136 -0.35 -1.82 -12.16
CA TRP A 136 -0.04 -1.19 -10.87
C TRP A 136 -1.10 -1.46 -9.79
N SER A 137 -2.38 -1.51 -10.17
CA SER A 137 -3.46 -1.93 -9.24
C SER A 137 -3.30 -3.38 -8.78
N HIS A 138 -2.85 -4.28 -9.66
CA HIS A 138 -2.55 -5.67 -9.28
C HIS A 138 -1.33 -5.75 -8.36
N ILE A 139 -0.27 -5.00 -8.64
CA ILE A 139 0.94 -4.94 -7.79
C ILE A 139 0.57 -4.42 -6.39
N ALA A 140 -0.19 -3.32 -6.30
CA ALA A 140 -0.70 -2.80 -5.03
C ALA A 140 -1.50 -3.85 -4.27
N LEU A 141 -2.42 -4.55 -4.96
CA LEU A 141 -3.22 -5.62 -4.38
C LEU A 141 -2.35 -6.75 -3.82
N ARG A 142 -1.37 -7.23 -4.58
CA ARG A 142 -0.49 -8.33 -4.17
C ARG A 142 0.37 -7.97 -2.96
N ARG A 143 0.81 -6.71 -2.86
CA ARG A 143 1.57 -6.23 -1.70
C ARG A 143 0.69 -6.03 -0.47
N LEU A 144 -0.56 -5.56 -0.64
CA LEU A 144 -1.52 -5.41 0.46
C LEU A 144 -2.09 -6.74 0.93
N PHE A 145 -2.37 -7.64 -0.01
CA PHE A 145 -3.05 -8.92 0.23
C PHE A 145 -2.29 -10.08 -0.44
N PRO A 146 -1.07 -10.44 0.05
CA PRO A 146 -0.21 -11.42 -0.61
C PRO A 146 -0.84 -12.81 -0.74
N PHE A 147 -1.80 -13.14 0.11
CA PHE A 147 -2.47 -14.45 0.16
C PHE A 147 -3.87 -14.42 -0.49
N ALA A 148 -4.40 -13.26 -0.84
CA ALA A 148 -5.73 -13.18 -1.43
C ALA A 148 -5.75 -13.68 -2.87
N ARG A 149 -6.89 -14.25 -3.26
CA ARG A 149 -7.18 -14.54 -4.67
C ARG A 149 -7.52 -13.23 -5.37
N SER A 150 -6.72 -12.85 -6.34
CA SER A 150 -6.94 -11.64 -7.13
C SER A 150 -7.92 -11.88 -8.26
N LYS A 151 -8.82 -10.91 -8.51
CA LYS A 151 -9.78 -10.93 -9.60
C LYS A 151 -9.69 -9.64 -10.42
N ALA A 152 -9.38 -9.79 -11.72
CA ALA A 152 -9.26 -8.68 -12.65
C ALA A 152 -10.62 -8.24 -13.17
N PHE A 153 -10.79 -6.94 -13.35
CA PHE A 153 -11.96 -6.30 -13.96
C PHE A 153 -11.51 -5.26 -14.98
N SER A 154 -12.37 -4.95 -15.95
CA SER A 154 -12.02 -4.02 -17.03
C SER A 154 -12.08 -2.56 -16.57
N THR A 155 -12.97 -2.24 -15.64
CA THR A 155 -13.22 -0.89 -15.15
C THR A 155 -13.23 -0.79 -13.64
N TRP A 156 -12.99 0.41 -13.11
CA TRP A 156 -13.12 0.69 -11.67
C TRP A 156 -14.57 0.54 -11.17
N ALA A 157 -15.55 0.82 -12.04
CA ALA A 157 -16.96 0.62 -11.72
C ALA A 157 -17.25 -0.86 -11.46
N GLU A 158 -16.78 -1.76 -12.32
CA GLU A 158 -16.92 -3.21 -12.12
C GLU A 158 -16.24 -3.70 -10.83
N VAL A 159 -15.09 -3.12 -10.44
CA VAL A 159 -14.45 -3.41 -9.15
C VAL A 159 -15.36 -3.02 -7.99
N CYS A 160 -15.91 -1.80 -8.00
CA CYS A 160 -16.85 -1.34 -6.97
C CYS A 160 -18.09 -2.23 -6.90
N GLU A 161 -18.70 -2.55 -8.05
CA GLU A 161 -19.88 -3.41 -8.12
C GLU A 161 -19.59 -4.84 -7.63
N ALA A 162 -18.43 -5.41 -7.94
CA ALA A 162 -18.04 -6.74 -7.47
C ALA A 162 -17.94 -6.78 -5.94
N VAL A 163 -17.41 -5.73 -5.31
CA VAL A 163 -17.39 -5.57 -3.85
C VAL A 163 -18.80 -5.40 -3.31
N CYS A 164 -19.62 -4.55 -3.92
CA CYS A 164 -21.01 -4.32 -3.49
C CYS A 164 -21.86 -5.59 -3.57
N ARG A 165 -21.66 -6.43 -4.59
CA ARG A 165 -22.33 -7.74 -4.72
C ARG A 165 -21.74 -8.82 -3.80
N GLY A 166 -20.63 -8.55 -3.09
CA GLY A 166 -19.92 -9.54 -2.27
C GLY A 166 -19.21 -10.63 -3.10
N GLU A 167 -18.97 -10.37 -4.37
CA GLU A 167 -18.21 -11.24 -5.27
C GLU A 167 -16.73 -11.25 -4.90
N THR A 168 -16.23 -10.13 -4.40
CA THR A 168 -14.93 -9.98 -3.79
C THR A 168 -15.05 -9.27 -2.45
N GLN A 169 -14.16 -9.60 -1.50
CA GLN A 169 -14.12 -8.97 -0.18
C GLN A 169 -13.59 -7.54 -0.28
N PHE A 170 -12.51 -7.35 -1.06
CA PHE A 170 -11.81 -6.09 -1.20
C PHE A 170 -11.82 -5.60 -2.63
N GLY A 171 -11.76 -4.27 -2.80
CA GLY A 171 -11.42 -3.62 -4.07
C GLY A 171 -10.22 -2.70 -3.88
N VAL A 172 -9.26 -2.76 -4.80
CA VAL A 172 -8.09 -1.87 -4.82
C VAL A 172 -8.23 -0.89 -5.98
N LEU A 173 -8.33 0.40 -5.66
CA LEU A 173 -8.63 1.47 -6.59
C LEU A 173 -7.55 2.56 -6.55
N PRO A 174 -7.04 3.05 -7.70
CA PRO A 174 -6.13 4.19 -7.71
C PRO A 174 -6.88 5.46 -7.29
N PHE A 175 -6.27 6.28 -6.44
CA PHE A 175 -6.91 7.49 -5.92
C PHE A 175 -6.23 8.77 -6.40
N GLU A 176 -4.92 8.76 -6.40
CA GLU A 176 -4.10 9.91 -6.73
C GLU A 176 -2.71 9.46 -7.20
N ASN A 177 -2.14 10.18 -8.15
CA ASN A 177 -0.75 10.01 -8.54
C ASN A 177 -0.01 11.33 -8.35
N SER A 178 1.20 11.30 -7.78
CA SER A 178 1.98 12.49 -7.45
C SER A 178 2.24 13.40 -8.67
N ASN A 179 2.27 12.86 -9.87
CA ASN A 179 2.60 13.58 -11.10
C ASN A 179 1.36 13.85 -11.98
N ALA A 180 0.39 12.91 -12.01
CA ALA A 180 -0.80 13.02 -12.85
C ALA A 180 -2.01 13.62 -12.11
N GLY A 181 -1.93 13.71 -10.77
CA GLY A 181 -3.00 14.25 -9.94
C GLY A 181 -4.10 13.22 -9.64
N ASP A 182 -5.30 13.73 -9.46
CA ASP A 182 -6.46 12.99 -8.96
C ASP A 182 -7.06 12.00 -9.95
N VAL A 183 -7.40 10.80 -9.48
CA VAL A 183 -8.26 9.87 -10.21
C VAL A 183 -9.72 10.14 -9.85
N SER A 184 -10.23 11.27 -10.35
CA SER A 184 -11.54 11.82 -9.98
C SER A 184 -12.71 10.86 -10.19
N ALA A 185 -12.63 9.97 -11.19
CA ALA A 185 -13.66 8.97 -11.45
C ALA A 185 -13.84 7.98 -10.27
N VAL A 186 -12.78 7.69 -9.51
CA VAL A 186 -12.87 6.83 -8.33
C VAL A 186 -13.64 7.53 -7.21
N LEU A 187 -13.43 8.84 -7.01
CA LEU A 187 -14.25 9.62 -6.08
C LEU A 187 -15.73 9.61 -6.44
N ASP A 188 -16.06 9.76 -7.73
CA ASP A 188 -17.45 9.72 -8.20
C ASP A 188 -18.08 8.33 -7.94
N LEU A 189 -17.31 7.25 -8.12
CA LEU A 189 -17.78 5.90 -7.78
C LEU A 189 -18.01 5.72 -6.28
N LEU A 190 -17.11 6.22 -5.42
CA LEU A 190 -17.29 6.17 -3.98
C LEU A 190 -18.50 6.98 -3.52
N TYR A 191 -18.79 8.11 -4.19
CA TYR A 191 -20.00 8.88 -3.93
C TYR A 191 -21.25 8.11 -4.35
N ALA A 192 -21.24 7.46 -5.52
CA ALA A 192 -22.37 6.71 -6.08
C ALA A 192 -22.68 5.40 -5.34
N HIS A 193 -21.70 4.82 -4.62
CA HIS A 193 -21.85 3.55 -3.88
C HIS A 193 -21.77 3.78 -2.37
N PRO A 194 -22.87 4.20 -1.71
CA PRO A 194 -22.90 4.49 -0.28
C PRO A 194 -22.59 3.27 0.60
N GLU A 195 -22.77 2.07 0.10
CA GLU A 195 -22.45 0.81 0.76
C GLU A 195 -20.94 0.51 0.83
N LEU A 196 -20.10 1.21 0.08
CA LEU A 196 -18.64 1.04 0.15
C LEU A 196 -18.05 1.85 1.29
N THR A 197 -17.12 1.24 2.01
CA THR A 197 -16.30 1.87 3.06
C THR A 197 -14.83 1.76 2.67
N VAL A 198 -14.06 2.84 2.85
CA VAL A 198 -12.60 2.82 2.71
C VAL A 198 -11.99 2.27 3.99
N THR A 199 -11.29 1.15 3.88
CA THR A 199 -10.69 0.44 5.03
C THR A 199 -9.17 0.47 5.02
N GLY A 200 -8.57 1.02 3.97
CA GLY A 200 -7.12 1.16 3.87
C GLY A 200 -6.70 2.12 2.77
N MET A 201 -5.48 2.61 2.90
CA MET A 201 -4.81 3.44 1.89
C MET A 201 -3.35 3.04 1.81
N CYS A 202 -2.77 3.03 0.62
CA CYS A 202 -1.35 2.80 0.47
C CYS A 202 -0.72 3.67 -0.61
N ASP A 203 0.53 4.03 -0.39
CA ASP A 203 1.40 4.70 -1.34
C ASP A 203 2.34 3.66 -1.98
N LEU A 204 2.27 3.54 -3.30
CA LEU A 204 3.09 2.64 -4.10
C LEU A 204 4.02 3.47 -4.99
N PRO A 205 5.36 3.39 -4.78
CA PRO A 205 6.32 3.98 -5.70
C PRO A 205 6.22 3.37 -7.10
N ILE A 206 6.13 4.24 -8.11
CA ILE A 206 5.98 3.85 -9.52
C ILE A 206 7.34 3.98 -10.20
N ARG A 207 7.99 2.87 -10.40
CA ARG A 207 9.26 2.81 -11.12
C ARG A 207 9.05 2.14 -12.47
N GLN A 208 9.39 2.87 -13.54
CA GLN A 208 9.31 2.36 -14.90
C GLN A 208 10.67 1.84 -15.34
N ASP A 209 10.71 0.62 -15.83
CA ASP A 209 11.89 -0.02 -16.40
C ASP A 209 11.65 -0.32 -17.88
N LEU A 210 12.71 -0.35 -18.70
CA LEU A 210 12.63 -0.81 -20.08
C LEU A 210 12.82 -2.33 -20.11
N LEU A 211 11.83 -3.03 -20.63
CA LEU A 211 11.76 -4.49 -20.64
C LEU A 211 11.86 -5.01 -22.08
N GLY A 212 12.72 -5.98 -22.29
CA GLY A 212 12.88 -6.65 -23.58
C GLY A 212 12.93 -8.17 -23.47
N LEU A 213 12.96 -8.85 -24.59
CA LEU A 213 13.12 -10.30 -24.63
C LEU A 213 14.50 -10.73 -24.12
N PRO A 214 14.63 -11.94 -23.51
CA PRO A 214 15.91 -12.48 -23.09
C PRO A 214 16.97 -12.46 -24.18
N GLY A 215 18.14 -11.91 -23.81
CA GLY A 215 19.27 -11.74 -24.71
C GLY A 215 19.09 -10.65 -25.78
N ALA A 216 18.10 -9.74 -25.63
CA ALA A 216 18.08 -8.47 -26.34
C ALA A 216 18.98 -7.47 -25.63
N THR A 217 19.54 -6.53 -26.39
CA THR A 217 20.35 -5.41 -25.84
C THR A 217 19.64 -4.09 -26.11
N LEU A 218 19.99 -3.05 -25.39
CA LEU A 218 19.45 -1.72 -25.61
C LEU A 218 19.66 -1.21 -27.04
N ALA A 219 20.75 -1.62 -27.70
CA ALA A 219 21.06 -1.24 -29.08
C ALA A 219 20.15 -1.92 -30.12
N ASP A 220 19.52 -3.04 -29.79
CA ASP A 220 18.61 -3.74 -30.69
C ASP A 220 17.23 -3.06 -30.76
N ILE A 221 16.87 -2.27 -29.72
CA ILE A 221 15.53 -1.71 -29.57
C ILE A 221 15.28 -0.57 -30.54
N LYS A 222 14.27 -0.76 -31.40
CA LYS A 222 13.77 0.23 -32.36
C LYS A 222 12.41 0.80 -31.97
N THR A 223 11.59 0.00 -31.28
CA THR A 223 10.22 0.36 -30.91
C THR A 223 9.99 0.11 -29.43
N VAL A 224 9.36 1.08 -28.75
CA VAL A 224 8.97 0.97 -27.34
C VAL A 224 7.45 1.13 -27.23
N VAL A 225 6.79 0.14 -26.64
CA VAL A 225 5.35 0.13 -26.43
C VAL A 225 5.03 0.33 -24.95
N SER A 226 4.08 1.20 -24.62
CA SER A 226 3.57 1.35 -23.25
C SER A 226 2.32 2.24 -23.21
N HIS A 227 1.75 2.39 -22.00
CA HIS A 227 0.71 3.37 -21.75
C HIS A 227 1.22 4.80 -22.00
N GLN A 228 0.36 5.67 -22.56
CA GLN A 228 0.71 7.05 -22.92
C GLN A 228 1.43 7.80 -21.80
N GLN A 229 0.97 7.65 -20.56
CA GLN A 229 1.57 8.32 -19.40
C GLN A 229 2.99 7.81 -19.10
N ALA A 230 3.23 6.50 -19.18
CA ALA A 230 4.57 5.92 -18.97
C ALA A 230 5.55 6.37 -20.05
N LEU A 231 5.12 6.42 -21.32
CA LEU A 231 5.91 6.96 -22.43
C LEU A 231 6.25 8.44 -22.21
N ALA A 232 5.28 9.25 -21.78
CA ALA A 232 5.48 10.66 -21.52
C ALA A 232 6.48 10.88 -20.35
N GLN A 233 6.35 10.13 -19.27
CA GLN A 233 7.24 10.17 -18.11
C GLN A 233 8.66 9.65 -18.39
N SER A 234 8.87 8.97 -19.50
CA SER A 234 10.18 8.44 -19.93
C SER A 234 10.71 9.13 -21.21
N SER A 235 10.18 10.31 -21.54
CA SER A 235 10.41 10.96 -22.83
C SER A 235 11.88 11.36 -23.07
N LEU A 236 12.63 11.76 -22.04
CA LEU A 236 14.05 12.07 -22.15
C LEU A 236 14.88 10.83 -22.50
N PHE A 237 14.61 9.72 -21.80
CA PHE A 237 15.27 8.45 -22.07
C PHE A 237 14.96 7.97 -23.50
N LEU A 238 13.70 7.98 -23.92
CA LEU A 238 13.28 7.54 -25.25
C LEU A 238 13.88 8.38 -26.37
N ARG A 239 13.93 9.71 -26.20
CA ARG A 239 14.57 10.62 -27.18
C ARG A 239 16.08 10.37 -27.29
N ALA A 240 16.76 10.14 -26.17
CA ALA A 240 18.20 9.86 -26.19
C ALA A 240 18.55 8.57 -26.95
N HIS A 241 17.65 7.59 -26.97
CA HIS A 241 17.83 6.31 -27.67
C HIS A 241 17.25 6.30 -29.08
N GLY A 242 16.50 7.32 -29.48
CA GLY A 242 15.90 7.41 -30.82
C GLY A 242 14.85 6.34 -31.15
N ALA A 243 14.28 5.68 -30.12
CA ALA A 243 13.28 4.64 -30.30
C ALA A 243 11.93 5.24 -30.70
N GLN A 244 11.22 4.57 -31.62
CA GLN A 244 9.82 4.88 -31.94
C GLN A 244 8.93 4.46 -30.77
N THR A 245 7.87 5.24 -30.50
CA THR A 245 6.92 4.93 -29.43
C THR A 245 5.56 4.54 -29.96
N VAL A 246 4.97 3.51 -29.35
CA VAL A 246 3.60 3.05 -29.66
C VAL A 246 2.78 3.07 -28.38
N VAL A 247 1.63 3.77 -28.42
CA VAL A 247 0.72 3.85 -27.28
C VAL A 247 -0.08 2.56 -27.15
N TRP A 248 -0.13 2.02 -25.92
CA TRP A 248 -0.85 0.80 -25.56
C TRP A 248 -1.85 1.06 -24.44
N GLY A 249 -2.79 0.14 -24.21
CA GLY A 249 -3.87 0.31 -23.23
C GLY A 249 -3.38 0.43 -21.78
N ASN A 250 -2.35 -0.35 -21.41
CA ASN A 250 -1.68 -0.24 -20.11
C ASN A 250 -0.25 -0.80 -20.19
N THR A 251 0.57 -0.53 -19.18
CA THR A 251 2.00 -0.89 -19.15
C THR A 251 2.22 -2.42 -19.10
N ALA A 252 1.41 -3.14 -18.32
CA ALA A 252 1.56 -4.59 -18.18
C ALA A 252 1.10 -5.35 -19.42
N ASP A 253 0.03 -4.89 -20.06
CA ASP A 253 -0.44 -5.45 -21.32
C ASP A 253 0.57 -5.20 -22.45
N ALA A 254 1.23 -4.04 -22.46
CA ALA A 254 2.33 -3.77 -23.38
C ALA A 254 3.50 -4.75 -23.19
N ALA A 255 3.88 -5.04 -21.95
CA ALA A 255 4.92 -6.01 -21.65
C ALA A 255 4.52 -7.44 -22.07
N ARG A 256 3.27 -7.85 -21.81
CA ARG A 256 2.72 -9.11 -22.31
C ARG A 256 2.82 -9.20 -23.83
N HIS A 257 2.41 -8.14 -24.53
CA HIS A 257 2.49 -8.08 -26.00
C HIS A 257 3.93 -8.27 -26.49
N VAL A 258 4.93 -7.65 -25.87
CA VAL A 258 6.35 -7.83 -26.23
C VAL A 258 6.78 -9.28 -26.05
N ALA A 259 6.38 -9.92 -24.95
CA ALA A 259 6.70 -11.32 -24.68
C ALA A 259 6.07 -12.25 -25.73
N GLU A 260 4.81 -12.00 -26.13
CA GLU A 260 4.07 -12.80 -27.13
C GLU A 260 4.58 -12.56 -28.56
N LEU A 261 5.00 -11.33 -28.89
CA LEU A 261 5.50 -10.95 -30.21
C LEU A 261 6.81 -11.67 -30.59
N GLY A 262 7.68 -11.88 -29.61
CA GLY A 262 8.96 -12.57 -29.82
C GLY A 262 10.00 -11.78 -30.66
N ASP A 263 9.81 -10.48 -30.85
CA ASP A 263 10.71 -9.61 -31.63
C ASP A 263 11.66 -8.84 -30.69
N LYS A 264 12.98 -9.12 -30.79
CA LYS A 264 14.01 -8.46 -29.97
C LYS A 264 14.17 -6.97 -30.25
N SER A 265 13.62 -6.44 -31.32
CA SER A 265 13.66 -5.02 -31.64
C SER A 265 12.55 -4.22 -30.96
N VAL A 266 11.64 -4.88 -30.23
CA VAL A 266 10.51 -4.27 -29.53
C VAL A 266 10.69 -4.43 -28.02
N ALA A 267 10.54 -3.35 -27.27
CA ALA A 267 10.59 -3.32 -25.82
C ALA A 267 9.32 -2.68 -25.23
N ALA A 268 9.06 -2.95 -23.95
CA ALA A 268 7.98 -2.29 -23.21
C ALA A 268 8.54 -1.45 -22.06
N ILE A 269 7.82 -0.38 -21.69
CA ILE A 269 8.05 0.30 -20.40
C ILE A 269 7.00 -0.20 -19.42
N ALA A 270 7.45 -0.87 -18.36
CA ALA A 270 6.60 -1.40 -17.30
C ALA A 270 7.42 -1.62 -16.00
N SER A 271 6.83 -2.25 -14.97
CA SER A 271 7.51 -2.54 -13.71
C SER A 271 8.44 -3.76 -13.77
N ALA A 272 9.39 -3.84 -12.83
CA ALA A 272 10.25 -5.01 -12.65
C ALA A 272 9.45 -6.28 -12.32
N GLU A 273 8.34 -6.16 -11.60
CA GLU A 273 7.43 -7.26 -11.31
C GLU A 273 6.81 -7.82 -12.60
N THR A 274 6.44 -6.93 -13.51
CA THR A 274 5.89 -7.30 -14.83
C THR A 274 6.94 -8.02 -15.69
N ALA A 275 8.22 -7.63 -15.60
CA ALA A 275 9.30 -8.35 -16.27
C ALA A 275 9.36 -9.82 -15.83
N LYS A 276 9.33 -10.06 -14.52
CA LYS A 276 9.32 -11.43 -13.94
C LYS A 276 8.10 -12.22 -14.36
N LEU A 277 6.93 -11.57 -14.41
CA LEU A 277 5.66 -12.21 -14.74
C LEU A 277 5.65 -12.76 -16.17
N TYR A 278 6.17 -11.99 -17.12
CA TYR A 278 6.14 -12.33 -18.53
C TYR A 278 7.47 -12.88 -19.09
N GLY A 279 8.47 -13.14 -18.23
CA GLY A 279 9.76 -13.70 -18.62
C GLY A 279 10.59 -12.75 -19.48
N LEU A 280 10.46 -11.43 -19.23
CA LEU A 280 11.25 -10.39 -19.87
C LEU A 280 12.47 -10.03 -19.04
N GLU A 281 13.52 -9.50 -19.68
CA GLU A 281 14.70 -8.95 -19.04
C GLU A 281 14.61 -7.42 -18.94
N ILE A 282 15.17 -6.86 -17.86
CA ILE A 282 15.26 -5.42 -17.67
C ILE A 282 16.50 -4.93 -18.43
N LEU A 283 16.29 -4.20 -19.52
CA LEU A 283 17.34 -3.62 -20.36
C LEU A 283 17.86 -2.30 -19.79
N ALA A 284 16.98 -1.53 -19.15
CA ALA A 284 17.36 -0.30 -18.42
C ALA A 284 16.41 -0.09 -17.24
N GLN A 285 16.99 0.32 -16.09
CA GLN A 285 16.23 0.55 -14.86
C GLN A 285 15.92 2.04 -14.67
N GLY A 286 14.70 2.32 -14.13
CA GLY A 286 14.33 3.67 -13.73
C GLY A 286 14.34 4.66 -14.88
N VAL A 287 13.68 4.32 -15.99
CA VAL A 287 13.67 5.14 -17.22
C VAL A 287 12.71 6.34 -17.13
N ASN A 288 11.89 6.45 -16.07
CA ASN A 288 11.06 7.61 -15.81
C ASN A 288 11.90 8.77 -15.25
N GLU A 289 11.57 10.00 -15.68
CA GLU A 289 12.30 11.23 -15.37
C GLU A 289 12.23 11.61 -13.89
N ASP A 290 11.11 11.31 -13.25
CA ASP A 290 10.87 11.61 -11.84
C ASP A 290 10.96 10.32 -11.01
N GLY A 291 11.98 10.27 -10.14
CA GLY A 291 12.22 9.14 -9.23
C GLY A 291 11.21 9.03 -8.08
N ASP A 292 10.48 10.11 -7.78
CA ASP A 292 9.53 10.20 -6.67
C ASP A 292 8.07 9.96 -7.09
N ASN A 293 7.85 9.45 -8.32
CA ASN A 293 6.52 9.13 -8.81
C ASN A 293 5.87 8.06 -7.92
N THR A 294 4.74 8.42 -7.32
CA THR A 294 4.01 7.55 -6.39
C THR A 294 2.53 7.56 -6.74
N THR A 295 1.91 6.39 -6.74
CA THR A 295 0.44 6.26 -6.85
C THR A 295 -0.13 5.83 -5.51
N ARG A 296 -1.10 6.58 -5.04
CA ARG A 296 -1.91 6.27 -3.87
C ARG A 296 -3.10 5.42 -4.26
N PHE A 297 -3.30 4.31 -3.56
CA PHE A 297 -4.43 3.41 -3.76
C PHE A 297 -5.31 3.35 -2.52
N LEU A 298 -6.62 3.22 -2.73
CA LEU A 298 -7.61 2.94 -1.71
C LEU A 298 -7.95 1.45 -1.69
N VAL A 299 -8.23 0.96 -0.48
CA VAL A 299 -8.89 -0.33 -0.27
C VAL A 299 -10.32 -0.06 0.12
N VAL A 300 -11.26 -0.68 -0.60
CA VAL A 300 -12.69 -0.59 -0.31
C VAL A 300 -13.27 -1.96 0.03
N GLU A 301 -14.22 -1.96 0.95
CA GLU A 301 -15.02 -3.12 1.36
C GLU A 301 -16.49 -2.78 1.37
N LYS A 302 -17.35 -3.81 1.25
CA LYS A 302 -18.79 -3.63 1.40
C LYS A 302 -19.18 -3.51 2.86
N GLY A 303 -19.94 -2.48 3.14
CA GLY A 303 -20.66 -2.26 4.40
C GLY A 303 -19.71 -2.05 5.56
N ASN A 304 -20.11 -1.33 6.49
CA ASN A 304 -19.75 -1.29 7.90
C ASN A 304 -19.58 0.15 8.34
N THR A 305 -20.11 0.43 9.49
CA THR A 305 -19.75 1.62 10.24
C THR A 305 -18.23 1.56 10.46
N PRO A 306 -17.47 2.53 9.96
CA PRO A 306 -16.03 2.60 10.23
C PRO A 306 -15.76 2.51 11.74
N PRO A 307 -14.64 1.89 12.15
CA PRO A 307 -14.28 1.84 13.56
C PRO A 307 -14.06 3.26 14.11
N ALA A 308 -14.16 3.40 15.43
CA ALA A 308 -13.79 4.63 16.12
C ALA A 308 -12.33 5.02 15.78
N PRO A 309 -12.07 6.25 15.32
CA PRO A 309 -10.73 6.65 14.89
C PRO A 309 -9.76 6.71 16.07
N GLN A 310 -8.53 6.28 15.84
CA GLN A 310 -7.43 6.38 16.80
C GLN A 310 -6.49 7.52 16.41
N ALA A 311 -5.69 7.98 17.38
CA ALA A 311 -4.70 9.01 17.13
C ALA A 311 -3.72 8.60 16.00
N GLY A 312 -3.52 9.51 15.05
CA GLY A 312 -2.65 9.30 13.88
C GLY A 312 -3.32 8.60 12.70
N GLN A 313 -4.49 7.99 12.88
CA GLN A 313 -5.26 7.44 11.75
C GLN A 313 -5.86 8.54 10.88
N ARG A 314 -6.17 8.18 9.67
CA ARG A 314 -6.85 9.04 8.70
C ARG A 314 -8.34 8.77 8.73
N MET A 315 -9.11 9.87 8.71
CA MET A 315 -10.55 9.86 8.56
C MET A 315 -10.91 10.52 7.24
N ALA A 316 -11.65 9.82 6.38
CA ALA A 316 -12.15 10.35 5.11
C ALA A 316 -13.64 10.64 5.20
N LEU A 317 -14.05 11.84 4.79
CA LEU A 317 -15.43 12.29 4.77
C LEU A 317 -15.86 12.72 3.37
N LEU A 318 -17.11 12.43 3.04
CA LEU A 318 -17.82 13.07 1.94
C LEU A 318 -18.92 13.96 2.53
N PHE A 319 -19.04 15.20 2.08
CA PHE A 319 -20.08 16.10 2.54
C PHE A 319 -20.56 17.05 1.44
N THR A 320 -21.74 17.59 1.62
CA THR A 320 -22.32 18.68 0.81
C THR A 320 -22.70 19.83 1.71
N VAL A 321 -22.60 21.04 1.17
CA VAL A 321 -23.00 22.27 1.88
C VAL A 321 -23.96 23.08 1.00
N ASP A 322 -24.70 23.99 1.59
CA ASP A 322 -25.46 25.00 0.82
C ASP A 322 -24.54 25.81 -0.05
N HIS A 323 -24.93 26.03 -1.30
CA HIS A 323 -24.18 26.89 -2.22
C HIS A 323 -24.36 28.38 -1.85
N LYS A 324 -23.78 28.78 -0.71
CA LYS A 324 -23.84 30.12 -0.14
C LYS A 324 -22.47 30.60 0.31
N PRO A 325 -22.19 31.91 0.27
CA PRO A 325 -20.93 32.44 0.77
C PRO A 325 -20.62 32.00 2.19
N GLY A 326 -19.38 31.55 2.44
CA GLY A 326 -18.89 31.16 3.76
C GLY A 326 -19.25 29.75 4.22
N LYS A 327 -20.13 29.00 3.55
CA LYS A 327 -20.55 27.67 4.02
C LYS A 327 -19.42 26.65 4.05
N LEU A 328 -18.59 26.58 3.02
CA LEU A 328 -17.41 25.74 3.02
C LEU A 328 -16.39 26.18 4.07
N ALA A 329 -16.20 27.51 4.22
CA ALA A 329 -15.28 28.07 5.21
C ALA A 329 -15.68 27.67 6.65
N GLN A 330 -16.99 27.62 6.97
CA GLN A 330 -17.48 27.14 8.26
C GLN A 330 -17.06 25.69 8.55
N VAL A 331 -17.15 24.81 7.55
CA VAL A 331 -16.70 23.40 7.69
C VAL A 331 -15.20 23.33 7.96
N ILE A 332 -14.39 24.07 7.20
CA ILE A 332 -12.92 24.11 7.38
C ILE A 332 -12.56 24.66 8.76
N GLU A 333 -13.24 25.68 9.24
CA GLU A 333 -13.04 26.25 10.57
C GLU A 333 -13.36 25.23 11.68
N LEU A 334 -14.45 24.48 11.54
CA LEU A 334 -14.83 23.45 12.49
C LEU A 334 -13.77 22.35 12.59
N ILE A 335 -13.23 21.89 11.43
CA ILE A 335 -12.15 20.93 11.38
C ILE A 335 -10.93 21.43 12.16
N GLY A 336 -10.51 22.68 11.90
CA GLY A 336 -9.37 23.30 12.58
C GLY A 336 -9.58 23.49 14.10
N ARG A 337 -10.80 23.89 14.52
CA ARG A 337 -11.14 24.06 15.94
C ARG A 337 -11.07 22.77 16.75
N GLN A 338 -11.35 21.62 16.12
CA GLN A 338 -11.20 20.31 16.76
C GLN A 338 -9.78 19.75 16.70
N GLY A 339 -8.82 20.52 16.17
CA GLY A 339 -7.40 20.12 16.10
C GLY A 339 -7.10 19.05 15.05
N LEU A 340 -8.01 18.76 14.11
CA LEU A 340 -7.75 17.83 13.02
C LEU A 340 -6.93 18.50 11.93
N ASN A 341 -5.87 17.83 11.47
CA ASN A 341 -5.08 18.30 10.33
C ASN A 341 -5.71 17.80 9.03
N MET A 342 -5.99 18.74 8.10
CA MET A 342 -6.53 18.42 6.77
C MET A 342 -5.36 18.13 5.81
N GLU A 343 -5.20 16.87 5.40
CA GLU A 343 -4.21 16.48 4.39
C GLU A 343 -4.68 16.77 2.96
N CYS A 344 -5.99 16.68 2.71
CA CYS A 344 -6.55 16.80 1.37
C CYS A 344 -7.99 17.32 1.41
N ILE A 345 -8.33 18.16 0.45
CA ILE A 345 -9.70 18.54 0.12
C ILE A 345 -9.89 18.51 -1.40
N LYS A 346 -10.93 17.82 -1.87
CA LYS A 346 -11.27 17.71 -3.29
C LYS A 346 -12.75 18.05 -3.48
N SER A 347 -13.09 18.78 -4.52
CA SER A 347 -14.47 19.11 -4.88
C SER A 347 -14.87 18.42 -6.18
N ARG A 348 -16.07 17.86 -6.23
CA ARG A 348 -16.62 17.23 -7.44
C ARG A 348 -18.05 17.71 -7.66
N PRO A 349 -18.47 17.90 -8.92
CA PRO A 349 -19.85 18.21 -9.24
C PRO A 349 -20.82 17.15 -8.71
N LEU A 350 -21.92 17.60 -8.13
CA LEU A 350 -23.01 16.69 -7.74
C LEU A 350 -23.69 16.12 -9.01
N PRO A 351 -23.86 14.80 -9.10
CA PRO A 351 -24.60 14.19 -10.19
C PRO A 351 -26.03 14.77 -10.29
N HIS A 352 -26.45 15.12 -11.51
CA HIS A 352 -27.80 15.62 -11.82
C HIS A 352 -28.20 16.98 -11.20
N VAL A 353 -27.26 17.69 -10.55
CA VAL A 353 -27.50 19.03 -9.98
C VAL A 353 -26.50 20.02 -10.57
N GLN A 354 -27.01 21.07 -11.22
CA GLN A 354 -26.16 22.06 -11.87
C GLN A 354 -25.48 22.96 -10.83
N PHE A 355 -24.13 23.12 -10.97
CA PHE A 355 -23.30 24.04 -10.18
C PHE A 355 -23.31 23.78 -8.66
N GLU A 356 -23.72 22.59 -8.20
CA GLU A 356 -23.53 22.13 -6.84
C GLU A 356 -22.44 21.09 -6.77
N TYR A 357 -21.80 20.97 -5.59
CA TYR A 357 -20.61 20.16 -5.40
C TYR A 357 -20.73 19.30 -4.13
N TYR A 358 -20.16 18.11 -4.16
CA TYR A 358 -19.76 17.39 -2.97
C TYR A 358 -18.25 17.58 -2.74
N PHE A 359 -17.86 17.47 -1.49
CA PHE A 359 -16.49 17.60 -1.07
C PHE A 359 -16.00 16.29 -0.43
N TYR A 360 -14.79 15.91 -0.79
CA TYR A 360 -14.02 14.90 -0.09
C TYR A 360 -12.97 15.60 0.76
N VAL A 361 -12.83 15.20 2.03
CA VAL A 361 -11.72 15.64 2.88
C VAL A 361 -11.08 14.42 3.54
N GLN A 362 -9.76 14.49 3.69
CA GLN A 362 -8.96 13.53 4.45
C GLN A 362 -8.29 14.25 5.61
N LEU A 363 -8.51 13.74 6.80
CA LEU A 363 -8.12 14.35 8.05
C LEU A 363 -7.24 13.39 8.84
N ILE A 364 -6.21 13.90 9.53
CA ILE A 364 -5.48 13.14 10.54
C ILE A 364 -6.21 13.32 11.87
N CYS A 365 -6.57 12.22 12.51
CA CYS A 365 -7.26 12.19 13.79
C CYS A 365 -6.28 12.44 14.94
N PRO A 366 -6.48 13.46 15.80
CA PRO A 366 -5.69 13.61 17.01
C PRO A 366 -6.09 12.59 18.09
N ASP A 367 -7.39 12.33 18.23
CA ASP A 367 -7.99 11.33 19.11
C ASP A 367 -9.44 11.03 18.68
N ASN A 368 -10.07 10.06 19.32
CA ASN A 368 -11.44 9.68 19.02
C ASN A 368 -12.46 10.76 19.38
N ALA A 369 -12.29 11.44 20.52
CA ALA A 369 -13.26 12.42 21.03
C ALA A 369 -13.38 13.64 20.10
N ALA A 370 -12.25 14.13 19.56
CA ALA A 370 -12.22 15.22 18.58
C ALA A 370 -12.94 14.82 17.29
N CYS A 371 -12.74 13.59 16.81
CA CYS A 371 -13.38 13.08 15.60
C CYS A 371 -14.89 12.92 15.76
N GLU A 372 -15.36 12.36 16.91
CA GLU A 372 -16.77 12.25 17.22
C GLU A 372 -17.45 13.61 17.33
N THR A 373 -16.81 14.56 18.03
CA THR A 373 -17.31 15.94 18.16
C THR A 373 -17.41 16.63 16.81
N LEU A 374 -16.42 16.43 15.95
CA LEU A 374 -16.46 16.97 14.58
C LEU A 374 -17.66 16.42 13.81
N LEU A 375 -17.85 15.09 13.78
CA LEU A 375 -18.96 14.47 13.05
C LEU A 375 -20.33 14.99 13.52
N GLN A 376 -20.55 15.08 14.84
CA GLN A 376 -21.77 15.64 15.42
C GLN A 376 -21.99 17.12 15.03
N THR A 377 -20.92 17.90 14.99
CA THR A 377 -21.01 19.33 14.67
C THR A 377 -21.25 19.55 13.18
N LEU A 378 -20.68 18.71 12.31
CA LEU A 378 -20.86 18.79 10.86
C LEU A 378 -22.31 18.53 10.44
N ASP A 379 -23.05 17.66 11.15
CA ASP A 379 -24.47 17.40 10.89
C ASP A 379 -25.33 18.68 11.00
N GLY A 380 -24.91 19.65 11.79
CA GLY A 380 -25.61 20.95 11.93
C GLY A 380 -25.25 21.97 10.86
N VAL A 381 -24.19 21.77 10.08
CA VAL A 381 -23.67 22.75 9.11
C VAL A 381 -23.77 22.25 7.68
N CYS A 382 -23.58 20.99 7.44
CA CYS A 382 -23.65 20.35 6.14
C CYS A 382 -25.07 19.90 5.80
N ARG A 383 -25.39 19.81 4.51
CA ARG A 383 -26.64 19.16 4.05
C ARG A 383 -26.55 17.65 4.22
N THR A 384 -25.40 17.08 3.92
CA THR A 384 -25.11 15.66 4.09
C THR A 384 -23.68 15.50 4.58
N VAL A 385 -23.45 14.54 5.48
CA VAL A 385 -22.12 14.09 5.90
C VAL A 385 -22.09 12.57 5.84
N ARG A 386 -21.06 12.03 5.22
CA ARG A 386 -20.81 10.58 5.21
C ARG A 386 -19.38 10.32 5.63
N LEU A 387 -19.20 9.57 6.71
CA LEU A 387 -17.93 8.98 7.07
C LEU A 387 -17.62 7.86 6.06
N LEU A 388 -16.67 8.13 5.17
CA LEU A 388 -16.28 7.21 4.11
C LEU A 388 -15.38 6.10 4.64
N GLY A 389 -14.53 6.41 5.63
CA GLY A 389 -13.66 5.43 6.26
C GLY A 389 -12.72 6.01 7.30
N VAL A 390 -12.14 5.09 8.10
CA VAL A 390 -11.03 5.34 9.04
C VAL A 390 -9.97 4.29 8.76
N PHE A 391 -8.74 4.72 8.52
CA PHE A 391 -7.68 3.83 8.05
C PHE A 391 -6.27 4.38 8.33
N ASP A 392 -5.29 3.48 8.25
CA ASP A 392 -3.87 3.81 8.25
C ASP A 392 -3.36 3.98 6.82
N LEU A 393 -2.37 4.85 6.62
CA LEU A 393 -1.61 4.93 5.37
C LEU A 393 -0.40 4.00 5.47
N LYS A 394 -0.28 3.06 4.53
CA LYS A 394 0.87 2.17 4.38
C LYS A 394 1.75 2.65 3.23
N THR A 395 3.07 2.59 3.38
CA THR A 395 4.02 2.73 2.27
C THR A 395 4.46 1.32 1.83
N LEU A 396 4.32 1.01 0.55
CA LEU A 396 4.55 -0.32 -0.02
C LEU A 396 5.92 -0.45 -0.72
#